data_ad7b53fbf3034578e01d7df43b07818d
#
_entry.id   ad7b53fbf3034578e01d7df43b07818d
#
_cell.length_a   1.000
_cell.length_b   1.000
_cell.length_c   1.000
_cell.angle_alpha   90.00
_cell.angle_beta   90.00
_cell.angle_gamma   90.00
#
_symmetry.space_group_name_H-M   'P 1'
#
loop_
_entity.id
_entity.type
_entity.pdbx_description
1 polymer ?
#
loop_
_entity_poly.entity_id
_entity_poly.type
_entity_poly.pdbx_seq_one_letter_code
_entity_poly.pdbx_strand_id
1 'polypeptide(L)' 'EARLQAQELLTAARMKSYELEQDIDALQTRYELMKTRVKLLLYAEIELLDKNEILAEKEEAALEEK' A
#
# COMPACT_ATOMS: atom_id res chain seq x y z
N GLU A 1 -15.86 -39.26 -23.70
CA GLU A 1 -15.34 -38.88 -25.02
C GLU A 1 -14.18 -37.92 -24.88
N ALA A 2 -13.09 -38.20 -25.64
CA ALA A 2 -11.85 -37.41 -25.52
C ALA A 2 -12.03 -35.93 -25.88
N ARG A 3 -12.87 -35.65 -26.88
CA ARG A 3 -13.12 -34.27 -27.34
C ARG A 3 -13.85 -33.46 -26.23
N LEU A 4 -14.83 -34.08 -25.61
CA LEU A 4 -15.59 -33.44 -24.55
C LEU A 4 -14.70 -33.20 -23.32
N GLN A 5 -13.87 -34.17 -22.95
CA GLN A 5 -12.92 -34.05 -21.87
C GLN A 5 -11.91 -32.94 -22.11
N ALA A 6 -11.42 -32.81 -23.37
CA ALA A 6 -10.51 -31.75 -23.74
C ALA A 6 -11.17 -30.37 -23.62
N GLN A 7 -12.42 -30.24 -24.01
CA GLN A 7 -13.19 -29.00 -23.89
C GLN A 7 -13.42 -28.62 -22.44
N GLU A 8 -13.77 -29.58 -21.60
CA GLU A 8 -13.96 -29.39 -20.17
C GLU A 8 -12.67 -28.95 -19.49
N LEU A 9 -11.55 -29.56 -19.84
CA LEU A 9 -10.24 -29.19 -19.32
C LEU A 9 -9.86 -27.79 -19.73
N LEU A 10 -10.11 -27.42 -20.98
CA LEU A 10 -9.81 -26.09 -21.50
C LEU A 10 -10.66 -25.02 -20.78
N THR A 11 -11.95 -25.32 -20.59
CA THR A 11 -12.84 -24.41 -19.87
C THR A 11 -12.37 -24.20 -18.42
N ALA A 12 -12.02 -25.30 -17.74
CA ALA A 12 -11.49 -25.23 -16.37
C ALA A 12 -10.21 -24.43 -16.30
N ALA A 13 -9.31 -24.62 -17.28
CA ALA A 13 -8.05 -23.86 -17.32
C ALA A 13 -8.30 -22.36 -17.54
N ARG A 14 -9.27 -22.00 -18.37
CA ARG A 14 -9.63 -20.60 -18.61
C ARG A 14 -10.23 -19.96 -17.38
N MET A 15 -11.10 -20.69 -16.67
CA MET A 15 -11.66 -20.21 -15.40
C MET A 15 -10.58 -20.00 -14.35
N LYS A 16 -9.64 -20.91 -14.26
CA LYS A 16 -8.51 -20.80 -13.32
C LYS A 16 -7.64 -19.60 -13.66
N SER A 17 -7.37 -19.39 -14.94
CA SER A 17 -6.60 -18.25 -15.41
C SER A 17 -7.29 -16.94 -15.07
N TYR A 18 -8.59 -16.87 -15.27
CA TYR A 18 -9.39 -15.68 -14.92
C TYR A 18 -9.34 -15.39 -13.41
N GLU A 19 -9.51 -16.43 -12.59
CA GLU A 19 -9.41 -16.28 -11.13
C GLU A 19 -8.04 -15.77 -10.70
N LEU A 20 -6.97 -16.30 -11.31
CA LEU A 20 -5.62 -15.85 -11.01
C LEU A 20 -5.41 -14.40 -11.41
N GLU A 21 -5.93 -13.98 -12.55
CA GLU A 21 -5.86 -12.59 -12.98
C GLU A 21 -6.57 -11.67 -11.99
N GLN A 22 -7.74 -12.07 -11.50
CA GLN A 22 -8.45 -11.31 -10.49
C GLN A 22 -7.69 -11.24 -9.17
N ASP A 23 -7.06 -12.33 -8.75
CA ASP A 23 -6.23 -12.35 -7.55
C ASP A 23 -5.03 -11.42 -7.67
N ILE A 24 -4.38 -11.42 -8.83
CA ILE A 24 -3.27 -10.52 -9.11
C ILE A 24 -3.71 -9.06 -9.02
N ASP A 25 -4.84 -8.72 -9.65
CA ASP A 25 -5.39 -7.37 -9.60
C ASP A 25 -5.71 -6.95 -8.16
N ALA A 26 -6.30 -7.85 -7.38
CA ALA A 26 -6.60 -7.58 -5.97
C ALA A 26 -5.33 -7.34 -5.16
N LEU A 27 -4.29 -8.14 -5.40
CA LEU A 27 -3.00 -7.97 -4.74
C LEU A 27 -2.33 -6.67 -5.11
N GLN A 28 -2.38 -6.28 -6.38
CA GLN A 28 -1.84 -5.00 -6.84
C GLN A 28 -2.55 -3.82 -6.18
N THR A 29 -3.88 -3.89 -6.08
CA THR A 29 -4.67 -2.86 -5.42
C THR A 29 -4.31 -2.75 -3.94
N ARG A 30 -4.15 -3.87 -3.26
CA ARG A 30 -3.73 -3.90 -1.85
C ARG A 30 -2.33 -3.32 -1.67
N TYR A 31 -1.43 -3.66 -2.58
CA TYR A 31 -0.06 -3.15 -2.55
C TYR A 31 -0.05 -1.62 -2.69
N GLU A 32 -0.79 -1.09 -3.66
CA GLU A 32 -0.87 0.35 -3.89
C GLU A 32 -1.49 1.07 -2.68
N LEU A 33 -2.52 0.49 -2.10
CA LEU A 33 -3.17 1.06 -0.91
C LEU A 33 -2.20 1.07 0.28
N MET A 34 -1.48 -0.02 0.50
CA MET A 34 -0.49 -0.12 1.57
C MET A 34 0.63 0.90 1.37
N LYS A 35 1.13 1.03 0.15
CA LYS A 35 2.16 2.00 -0.22
C LYS A 35 1.71 3.43 0.08
N THR A 36 0.47 3.77 -0.27
CA THR A 36 -0.11 5.08 0.00
C THR A 36 -0.20 5.35 1.50
N ARG A 37 -0.66 4.36 2.27
CA ARG A 37 -0.76 4.48 3.73
C ARG A 37 0.60 4.69 4.40
N VAL A 38 1.60 3.94 3.95
CA VAL A 38 2.96 4.09 4.47
C VAL A 38 3.50 5.49 4.17
N LYS A 39 3.29 5.98 2.96
CA LYS A 39 3.69 7.35 2.59
C LYS A 39 3.02 8.40 3.47
N LEU A 40 1.73 8.26 3.71
CA LEU A 40 0.99 9.19 4.56
C LEU A 40 1.51 9.17 6.00
N LEU A 41 1.82 7.99 6.52
CA LEU A 41 2.42 7.87 7.86
C LEU A 41 3.79 8.55 7.92
N LEU A 42 4.62 8.35 6.90
CA LEU A 42 5.93 8.96 6.84
C LEU A 42 5.83 10.49 6.78
N TYR A 43 4.93 11.02 5.98
CA TYR A 43 4.71 12.47 5.90
C TYR A 43 4.21 13.04 7.23
N ALA A 44 3.31 12.33 7.91
CA ALA A 44 2.82 12.73 9.21
C ALA A 44 3.96 12.74 10.26
N GLU A 45 4.83 11.74 10.22
CA GLU A 45 5.99 11.67 11.10
C GLU A 45 6.97 12.81 10.85
N ILE A 46 7.22 13.12 9.57
CA ILE A 46 8.08 14.25 9.20
C ILE A 46 7.50 15.56 9.70
N GLU A 47 6.20 15.78 9.56
CA GLU A 47 5.54 16.96 10.07
C GLU A 47 5.66 17.09 11.58
N LEU A 48 5.51 15.97 12.29
CA LEU A 48 5.67 15.97 13.75
C LEU A 48 7.09 16.32 14.16
N LEU A 49 8.08 15.78 13.46
CA LEU A 49 9.48 16.09 13.73
C LEU A 49 9.77 17.55 13.48
N ASP A 50 9.27 18.13 12.39
CA ASP A 50 9.44 19.54 12.07
C ASP A 50 8.80 20.43 13.15
N LYS A 51 7.61 20.09 13.61
CA LYS A 51 6.94 20.81 14.68
C LYS A 51 7.70 20.72 15.99
N ASN A 52 8.25 19.56 16.30
CA ASN A 52 9.05 19.38 17.50
C ASN A 52 10.34 20.21 17.46
N GLU A 53 10.98 20.30 16.29
CA GLU A 53 12.13 21.15 16.12
C GLU A 53 11.82 22.63 16.32
N ILE A 54 10.70 23.10 15.76
CA ILE A 54 10.24 24.48 15.94
C ILE A 54 9.95 24.77 17.40
N LEU A 55 9.29 23.85 18.09
CA LEU A 55 8.99 23.99 19.52
C LEU A 55 10.26 24.02 20.36
N ALA A 56 11.23 23.17 20.04
CA ALA A 56 12.51 23.14 20.75
C ALA A 56 13.26 24.45 20.55
N GLU A 57 13.28 24.99 19.32
CA GLU A 57 13.89 26.28 19.02
C GLU A 57 13.22 27.43 19.78
N LYS A 58 11.89 27.41 19.88
CA LYS A 58 11.13 28.41 20.64
C LYS A 58 11.43 28.33 22.12
N GLU A 59 11.54 27.13 22.66
CA GLU A 59 11.89 26.94 24.07
C GLU A 59 13.29 27.44 24.38
N GLU A 60 14.25 27.16 23.52
CA GLU A 60 15.63 27.66 23.65
C GLU A 60 15.65 29.18 23.60
N ALA A 61 14.94 29.78 22.65
CA ALA A 61 14.86 31.25 22.55
C ALA A 61 14.24 31.87 23.76
N ALA A 62 13.19 31.24 24.31
CA ALA A 62 12.56 31.73 25.56
C ALA A 62 13.48 31.64 26.75
N LEU A 63 14.30 30.59 26.84
CA LEU A 63 15.28 30.43 27.90
C LEU A 63 16.42 31.45 27.80
N GLU A 64 16.86 31.77 26.58
CA GLU A 64 17.91 32.73 26.33
C GLU A 64 17.48 34.16 26.68
N GLU A 65 16.20 34.49 26.55
CA GLU A 65 15.67 35.78 26.89
C GLU A 65 15.61 36.05 28.40
N LYS A 66 15.66 35.00 29.19
CA LYS A 66 15.70 35.10 30.64
C LYS A 66 17.10 35.26 31.19
#